data_615c0ef14152d1a9768e8fcf0505de8b
#
_entry.id   615c0ef14152d1a9768e8fcf0505de8b
#
_cell.length_a   1.000
_cell.length_b   1.000
_cell.length_c   1.000
_cell.angle_alpha   90.00
_cell.angle_beta   90.00
_cell.angle_gamma   90.00
#
_symmetry.space_group_name_H-M   'P 1'
#
loop_
_entity.id
_entity.type
_entity.pdbx_description
1 polymer ?
#
loop_
_entity_poly.entity_id
_entity_poly.type
_entity_poly.pdbx_seq_one_letter_code
_entity_poly.pdbx_strand_id
1 'polypeptide(L)'
;MKPTLVVLAAGMGSRYGGLKQVDPVGPSGEAILDYSVFDAIRGGFGKVVFIIRKDFEAEFKEKVGSKYEGMIPVDYCFQDLNDLPEPYKVPEGRTKPWGTAHATRSARSIVKEPFAVINADDFYGRDAFAKLGAFLSEAKPMQFAMVGYKLELTLSENGSVARGVCKVAEDGALESVTEMTKLVRAGDTAENQEDPANPVKVPLDARVSMNLWGFSPELFDELERRFPEWLAETGAKEKSEWYIPFVVDELIREGKATCKVLPTESSWFGVTYREDKPFVMAEIKKLVDAGEYPANLLAK
;
A
#
# COMPACT_ATOMS: atom_id res chain seq x y z
N MET A 1 11.53 18.77 4.44
CA MET A 1 10.07 18.85 4.77
C MET A 1 9.66 17.47 5.29
N LYS A 2 8.78 17.37 6.31
CA LYS A 2 8.35 16.04 6.78
C LYS A 2 7.41 15.41 5.74
N PRO A 3 7.59 14.14 5.38
CA PRO A 3 6.72 13.47 4.41
C PRO A 3 5.31 13.21 4.96
N THR A 4 4.36 13.02 4.05
CA THR A 4 2.98 12.63 4.36
C THR A 4 2.79 11.12 4.17
N LEU A 5 2.06 10.48 5.09
CA LEU A 5 1.55 9.12 4.91
C LEU A 5 0.17 9.19 4.23
N VAL A 6 0.04 8.62 3.06
CA VAL A 6 -1.23 8.44 2.34
C VAL A 6 -1.70 7.01 2.51
N VAL A 7 -2.89 6.83 3.07
CA VAL A 7 -3.45 5.51 3.40
C VAL A 7 -4.63 5.20 2.48
N LEU A 8 -4.52 4.13 1.71
CA LEU A 8 -5.59 3.64 0.84
C LEU A 8 -6.64 2.89 1.66
N ALA A 9 -7.70 3.58 2.07
CA ALA A 9 -8.76 3.05 2.92
C ALA A 9 -10.16 3.07 2.26
N ALA A 10 -10.23 3.34 0.94
CA ALA A 10 -11.48 3.35 0.18
C ALA A 10 -11.94 1.94 -0.24
N GLY A 11 -11.11 0.92 -0.08
CA GLY A 11 -11.44 -0.46 -0.38
C GLY A 11 -12.54 -0.96 0.55
N MET A 12 -13.67 -1.41 -0.06
CA MET A 12 -14.70 -2.09 0.72
C MET A 12 -14.19 -3.47 1.11
N GLY A 13 -14.10 -3.72 2.39
CA GLY A 13 -14.01 -5.08 2.91
C GLY A 13 -15.29 -5.88 2.59
N SER A 14 -15.63 -5.99 1.29
CA SER A 14 -16.88 -6.65 0.83
C SER A 14 -17.00 -8.08 1.35
N ARG A 15 -15.86 -8.70 1.65
CA ARG A 15 -15.78 -10.04 2.26
C ARG A 15 -15.86 -10.00 3.79
N TYR A 16 -15.69 -8.83 4.41
CA TYR A 16 -15.60 -8.67 5.87
C TYR A 16 -16.89 -8.15 6.52
N GLY A 17 -17.81 -7.55 5.75
CA GLY A 17 -19.11 -7.06 6.20
C GLY A 17 -19.09 -5.82 7.11
N GLY A 18 -18.01 -5.01 7.05
CA GLY A 18 -17.86 -3.78 7.84
C GLY A 18 -16.52 -3.08 7.62
N LEU A 19 -16.24 -2.04 8.42
CA LEU A 19 -14.95 -1.34 8.43
C LEU A 19 -13.84 -2.27 8.98
N LYS A 20 -13.13 -2.95 8.09
CA LYS A 20 -12.00 -3.82 8.40
C LYS A 20 -10.88 -3.09 9.16
N GLN A 21 -10.77 -1.78 8.93
CA GLN A 21 -9.75 -0.90 9.50
C GLN A 21 -9.90 -0.65 11.01
N VAL A 22 -11.00 -1.09 11.62
CA VAL A 22 -11.23 -0.97 13.07
C VAL A 22 -11.18 -2.32 13.79
N ASP A 23 -10.92 -3.42 13.08
CA ASP A 23 -10.91 -4.75 13.69
C ASP A 23 -9.70 -4.90 14.61
N PRO A 24 -9.92 -5.14 15.93
CA PRO A 24 -8.83 -5.17 16.89
C PRO A 24 -7.94 -6.40 16.69
N VAL A 25 -6.64 -6.15 16.65
CA VAL A 25 -5.58 -7.18 16.58
C VAL A 25 -4.53 -7.03 17.68
N GLY A 26 -4.39 -5.83 18.25
CA GLY A 26 -3.46 -5.53 19.32
C GLY A 26 -4.02 -5.81 20.71
N PRO A 27 -3.15 -5.86 21.75
CA PRO A 27 -3.51 -6.23 23.11
C PRO A 27 -4.44 -5.22 23.80
N SER A 28 -4.44 -3.94 23.39
CA SER A 28 -5.31 -2.90 23.90
C SER A 28 -6.41 -2.49 22.93
N GLY A 29 -6.67 -3.33 21.90
CA GLY A 29 -7.71 -3.10 20.92
C GLY A 29 -7.26 -2.32 19.67
N GLU A 30 -5.96 -2.20 19.46
CA GLU A 30 -5.40 -1.55 18.28
C GLU A 30 -5.72 -2.35 17.03
N ALA A 31 -6.06 -1.66 15.93
CA ALA A 31 -6.16 -2.22 14.59
C ALA A 31 -4.78 -2.25 13.91
N ILE A 32 -4.63 -3.00 12.80
CA ILE A 32 -3.38 -3.04 12.02
C ILE A 32 -2.94 -1.62 11.62
N LEU A 33 -3.89 -0.79 11.21
CA LEU A 33 -3.64 0.58 10.79
C LEU A 33 -2.99 1.43 11.91
N ASP A 34 -3.34 1.16 13.17
CA ASP A 34 -2.80 1.92 14.31
C ASP A 34 -1.27 1.72 14.42
N TYR A 35 -0.77 0.51 14.09
CA TYR A 35 0.68 0.21 14.00
C TYR A 35 1.35 0.95 12.86
N SER A 36 0.71 1.01 11.68
CA SER A 36 1.25 1.74 10.52
C SER A 36 1.35 3.24 10.80
N VAL A 37 0.35 3.85 11.43
CA VAL A 37 0.40 5.28 11.81
C VAL A 37 1.45 5.52 12.88
N PHE A 38 1.55 4.65 13.89
CA PHE A 38 2.56 4.74 14.94
C PHE A 38 3.98 4.65 14.38
N ASP A 39 4.22 3.72 13.44
CA ASP A 39 5.52 3.58 12.78
C ASP A 39 5.84 4.76 11.87
N ALA A 40 4.86 5.32 11.18
CA ALA A 40 5.03 6.52 10.39
C ALA A 40 5.47 7.72 11.27
N ILE A 41 4.83 7.91 12.43
CA ILE A 41 5.23 8.96 13.39
C ILE A 41 6.71 8.75 13.79
N ARG A 42 7.10 7.53 14.18
CA ARG A 42 8.49 7.19 14.52
C ARG A 42 9.44 7.33 13.33
N GLY A 43 8.96 7.08 12.12
CA GLY A 43 9.67 7.23 10.84
C GLY A 43 9.80 8.68 10.35
N GLY A 44 9.32 9.66 11.13
CA GLY A 44 9.49 11.09 10.84
C GLY A 44 8.41 11.70 9.94
N PHE A 45 7.32 10.99 9.67
CA PHE A 45 6.18 11.53 8.94
C PHE A 45 5.49 12.65 9.72
N GLY A 46 5.00 13.67 9.02
CA GLY A 46 4.42 14.86 9.61
C GLY A 46 2.91 14.98 9.48
N LYS A 47 2.28 14.15 8.67
CA LYS A 47 0.85 14.17 8.39
C LYS A 47 0.38 12.80 7.90
N VAL A 48 -0.87 12.45 8.16
CA VAL A 48 -1.57 11.31 7.57
C VAL A 48 -2.74 11.81 6.73
N VAL A 49 -2.91 11.28 5.53
CA VAL A 49 -4.06 11.54 4.65
C VAL A 49 -4.75 10.21 4.37
N PHE A 50 -6.00 10.10 4.80
CA PHE A 50 -6.82 8.92 4.51
C PHE A 50 -7.60 9.11 3.21
N ILE A 51 -7.42 8.19 2.27
CA ILE A 51 -8.25 8.09 1.08
C ILE A 51 -9.39 7.14 1.40
N ILE A 52 -10.59 7.69 1.53
CA ILE A 52 -11.80 6.96 1.91
C ILE A 52 -12.91 7.15 0.86
N ARG A 53 -14.02 6.47 1.05
CA ARG A 53 -15.26 6.79 0.34
C ARG A 53 -16.05 7.84 1.10
N LYS A 54 -16.74 8.71 0.37
CA LYS A 54 -17.51 9.82 0.96
C LYS A 54 -18.64 9.34 1.88
N ASP A 55 -19.28 8.23 1.54
CA ASP A 55 -20.37 7.65 2.31
C ASP A 55 -19.96 7.09 3.68
N PHE A 56 -18.67 6.83 3.89
CA PHE A 56 -18.10 6.39 5.18
C PHE A 56 -17.41 7.49 5.98
N GLU A 57 -17.43 8.73 5.52
CA GLU A 57 -16.62 9.80 6.12
C GLU A 57 -16.88 9.98 7.64
N ALA A 58 -18.14 10.09 8.03
CA ALA A 58 -18.50 10.33 9.43
C ALA A 58 -18.06 9.17 10.34
N GLU A 59 -18.37 7.94 9.93
CA GLU A 59 -18.02 6.74 10.69
C GLU A 59 -16.50 6.53 10.76
N PHE A 60 -15.77 6.78 9.65
CA PHE A 60 -14.32 6.65 9.62
C PHE A 60 -13.63 7.70 10.50
N LYS A 61 -14.09 8.95 10.47
CA LYS A 61 -13.57 10.01 11.35
C LYS A 61 -13.78 9.67 12.81
N GLU A 62 -14.95 9.19 13.19
CA GLU A 62 -15.29 8.82 14.56
C GLU A 62 -14.46 7.62 15.04
N LYS A 63 -14.41 6.53 14.26
CA LYS A 63 -13.83 5.25 14.70
C LYS A 63 -12.32 5.11 14.44
N VAL A 64 -11.79 5.84 13.48
CA VAL A 64 -10.37 5.74 13.06
C VAL A 64 -9.65 7.06 13.31
N GLY A 65 -10.09 8.13 12.64
CA GLY A 65 -9.36 9.39 12.63
C GLY A 65 -9.19 10.01 14.01
N SER A 66 -10.23 9.96 14.85
CA SER A 66 -10.22 10.49 16.22
C SER A 66 -9.13 9.89 17.11
N LYS A 67 -8.69 8.67 16.83
CA LYS A 67 -7.62 8.00 17.58
C LYS A 67 -6.29 8.74 17.50
N TYR A 68 -6.04 9.44 16.38
CA TYR A 68 -4.76 10.10 16.11
C TYR A 68 -4.76 11.59 16.46
N GLU A 69 -5.87 12.13 16.96
CA GLU A 69 -5.98 13.53 17.39
C GLU A 69 -4.94 13.85 18.47
N GLY A 70 -4.14 14.89 18.20
CA GLY A 70 -3.05 15.31 19.08
C GLY A 70 -1.74 14.50 18.92
N MET A 71 -1.75 13.42 18.13
CA MET A 71 -0.54 12.65 17.82
C MET A 71 0.11 13.10 16.49
N ILE A 72 -0.71 13.26 15.46
CA ILE A 72 -0.28 13.67 14.11
C ILE A 72 -1.46 14.38 13.41
N PRO A 73 -1.21 15.42 12.58
CA PRO A 73 -2.24 16.00 11.71
C PRO A 73 -2.87 14.95 10.78
N VAL A 74 -4.21 14.98 10.67
CA VAL A 74 -4.99 14.04 9.87
C VAL A 74 -5.86 14.81 8.88
N ASP A 75 -5.75 14.47 7.59
CA ASP A 75 -6.62 14.95 6.53
C ASP A 75 -7.35 13.79 5.83
N TYR A 76 -8.38 14.12 5.05
CA TYR A 76 -9.19 13.14 4.33
C TYR A 76 -9.37 13.58 2.89
N CYS A 77 -9.29 12.62 1.98
CA CYS A 77 -9.74 12.80 0.60
C CYS A 77 -10.60 11.61 0.16
N PHE A 78 -11.28 11.77 -0.97
CA PHE A 78 -12.32 10.82 -1.35
C PHE A 78 -12.00 10.21 -2.71
N GLN A 79 -11.94 8.88 -2.77
CA GLN A 79 -11.96 8.18 -4.05
C GLN A 79 -13.39 8.11 -4.56
N ASP A 80 -13.68 8.86 -5.62
CA ASP A 80 -15.00 8.89 -6.27
C ASP A 80 -14.88 8.26 -7.67
N LEU A 81 -15.81 7.36 -8.02
CA LEU A 81 -15.92 6.78 -9.37
C LEU A 81 -16.13 7.85 -10.45
N ASN A 82 -16.74 8.98 -10.09
CA ASN A 82 -17.03 10.08 -11.01
C ASN A 82 -15.87 11.10 -11.12
N ASP A 83 -14.75 10.94 -10.38
CA ASP A 83 -13.57 11.77 -10.55
C ASP A 83 -12.82 11.39 -11.85
N LEU A 84 -13.49 11.63 -12.98
CA LEU A 84 -13.04 11.34 -14.33
C LEU A 84 -12.80 12.64 -15.12
N PRO A 85 -11.76 12.68 -15.97
CA PRO A 85 -11.57 13.81 -16.90
C PRO A 85 -12.61 13.75 -18.03
N GLU A 86 -12.99 14.92 -18.56
CA GLU A 86 -13.81 14.99 -19.76
C GLU A 86 -13.10 14.35 -20.97
N PRO A 87 -13.79 13.62 -21.86
CA PRO A 87 -15.26 13.40 -21.92
C PRO A 87 -15.71 12.06 -21.25
N TYR A 88 -14.87 11.44 -20.42
CA TYR A 88 -15.14 10.10 -19.87
C TYR A 88 -16.29 10.10 -18.87
N LYS A 89 -17.01 9.00 -18.83
CA LYS A 89 -18.12 8.74 -17.88
C LYS A 89 -17.97 7.34 -17.30
N VAL A 90 -18.50 7.15 -16.10
CA VAL A 90 -18.54 5.83 -15.47
C VAL A 90 -19.35 4.88 -16.35
N PRO A 91 -18.83 3.73 -16.80
CA PRO A 91 -19.58 2.72 -17.54
C PRO A 91 -20.79 2.25 -16.75
N GLU A 92 -21.88 1.97 -17.45
CA GLU A 92 -23.10 1.43 -16.85
C GLU A 92 -22.80 0.12 -16.10
N GLY A 93 -23.32 0.00 -14.88
CA GLY A 93 -23.09 -1.17 -14.01
C GLY A 93 -21.75 -1.20 -13.25
N ARG A 94 -20.83 -0.29 -13.53
CA ARG A 94 -19.56 -0.27 -12.82
C ARG A 94 -19.71 0.21 -11.38
N THR A 95 -19.36 -0.66 -10.44
CA THR A 95 -19.29 -0.34 -9.00
C THR A 95 -17.86 -0.45 -8.46
N LYS A 96 -16.96 -1.08 -9.22
CA LYS A 96 -15.58 -1.31 -8.82
C LYS A 96 -14.77 -0.02 -8.92
N PRO A 97 -13.97 0.36 -7.87
CA PRO A 97 -13.03 1.47 -7.94
C PRO A 97 -12.03 1.33 -9.09
N TRP A 98 -11.45 2.46 -9.51
CA TRP A 98 -10.52 2.51 -10.65
C TRP A 98 -9.10 2.01 -10.34
N GLY A 99 -8.83 1.54 -9.12
CA GLY A 99 -7.54 1.00 -8.70
C GLY A 99 -6.71 1.95 -7.85
N THR A 100 -5.51 1.49 -7.45
CA THR A 100 -4.66 2.18 -6.47
C THR A 100 -4.03 3.48 -7.00
N ALA A 101 -3.72 3.55 -8.31
CA ALA A 101 -3.22 4.78 -8.92
C ALA A 101 -4.29 5.88 -8.91
N HIS A 102 -5.54 5.56 -9.26
CA HIS A 102 -6.64 6.50 -9.16
C HIS A 102 -6.94 6.89 -7.70
N ALA A 103 -6.87 5.96 -6.76
CA ALA A 103 -7.01 6.29 -5.35
C ALA A 103 -5.94 7.30 -4.92
N THR A 104 -4.67 7.06 -5.25
CA THR A 104 -3.56 7.98 -4.95
C THR A 104 -3.78 9.34 -5.58
N ARG A 105 -4.24 9.39 -6.85
CA ARG A 105 -4.60 10.62 -7.56
C ARG A 105 -5.59 11.49 -6.78
N SER A 106 -6.49 10.88 -6.02
CA SER A 106 -7.48 11.63 -5.20
C SER A 106 -6.85 12.54 -4.15
N ALA A 107 -5.59 12.29 -3.74
CA ALA A 107 -4.88 13.11 -2.77
C ALA A 107 -4.17 14.35 -3.37
N ARG A 108 -4.18 14.55 -4.69
CA ARG A 108 -3.44 15.58 -5.45
C ARG A 108 -3.66 17.04 -4.98
N SER A 109 -4.84 17.33 -4.46
CA SER A 109 -5.16 18.69 -3.97
C SER A 109 -4.64 18.95 -2.55
N ILE A 110 -4.44 17.89 -1.74
CA ILE A 110 -4.12 17.96 -0.31
C ILE A 110 -2.64 17.73 -0.05
N VAL A 111 -2.00 16.82 -0.80
CA VAL A 111 -0.60 16.45 -0.60
C VAL A 111 0.29 17.22 -1.56
N LYS A 112 1.22 17.99 -1.03
CA LYS A 112 2.17 18.84 -1.79
C LYS A 112 3.62 18.58 -1.42
N GLU A 113 3.86 17.77 -0.42
CA GLU A 113 5.15 17.31 0.07
C GLU A 113 5.44 15.88 -0.41
N PRO A 114 6.69 15.37 -0.30
CA PRO A 114 6.97 13.96 -0.52
C PRO A 114 6.08 13.08 0.35
N PHE A 115 5.65 11.93 -0.17
CA PHE A 115 4.66 11.12 0.50
C PHE A 115 4.89 9.61 0.30
N ALA A 116 4.44 8.83 1.29
CA ALA A 116 4.32 7.39 1.17
C ALA A 116 2.87 6.99 0.89
N VAL A 117 2.68 5.86 0.20
CA VAL A 117 1.38 5.22 -0.01
C VAL A 117 1.40 3.83 0.61
N ILE A 118 0.35 3.49 1.37
CA ILE A 118 0.15 2.18 1.98
C ILE A 118 -1.30 1.71 1.84
N ASN A 119 -1.50 0.40 1.98
CA ASN A 119 -2.83 -0.17 2.22
C ASN A 119 -3.20 -0.03 3.71
N ALA A 120 -4.48 0.17 3.99
CA ALA A 120 -4.98 0.35 5.35
C ALA A 120 -5.06 -0.95 6.18
N ASP A 121 -4.95 -2.11 5.53
CA ASP A 121 -5.17 -3.43 6.12
C ASP A 121 -3.92 -4.31 6.20
N ASP A 122 -2.75 -3.70 5.95
CA ASP A 122 -1.45 -4.35 5.95
C ASP A 122 -0.56 -3.84 7.09
N PHE A 123 0.19 -4.77 7.71
CA PHE A 123 1.27 -4.46 8.64
C PHE A 123 2.60 -4.43 7.89
N TYR A 124 3.37 -3.37 8.05
CA TYR A 124 4.61 -3.13 7.32
C TYR A 124 5.88 -3.19 8.18
N GLY A 125 5.75 -2.91 9.48
CA GLY A 125 6.84 -2.92 10.44
C GLY A 125 7.69 -1.65 10.47
N ARG A 126 8.31 -1.42 11.61
CA ARG A 126 9.06 -0.20 11.94
C ARG A 126 10.20 0.12 10.98
N ASP A 127 11.03 -0.88 10.63
CA ASP A 127 12.19 -0.70 9.75
C ASP A 127 11.78 -0.16 8.37
N ALA A 128 10.66 -0.64 7.84
CA ALA A 128 10.12 -0.20 6.57
C ALA A 128 9.78 1.31 6.57
N PHE A 129 9.07 1.78 7.58
CA PHE A 129 8.73 3.21 7.72
C PHE A 129 9.95 4.08 8.00
N ALA A 130 10.90 3.62 8.82
CA ALA A 130 12.13 4.35 9.10
C ALA A 130 12.97 4.58 7.84
N LYS A 131 13.17 3.52 7.03
CA LYS A 131 13.90 3.61 5.76
C LYS A 131 13.20 4.51 4.75
N LEU A 132 11.88 4.35 4.61
CA LEU A 132 11.11 5.13 3.66
C LEU A 132 11.02 6.60 4.07
N GLY A 133 10.82 6.89 5.36
CA GLY A 133 10.81 8.25 5.89
C GLY A 133 12.14 8.97 5.70
N ALA A 134 13.26 8.27 5.96
CA ALA A 134 14.60 8.80 5.70
C ALA A 134 14.80 9.13 4.22
N PHE A 135 14.45 8.21 3.31
CA PHE A 135 14.53 8.45 1.86
C PHE A 135 13.69 9.68 1.45
N LEU A 136 12.43 9.74 1.88
CA LEU A 136 11.50 10.82 1.48
C LEU A 136 11.93 12.19 2.01
N SER A 137 12.65 12.26 3.12
CA SER A 137 13.15 13.53 3.68
C SER A 137 14.19 14.22 2.77
N GLU A 138 14.85 13.45 1.89
CA GLU A 138 15.92 13.87 0.99
C GLU A 138 15.55 13.68 -0.50
N ALA A 139 14.36 13.13 -0.80
CA ALA A 139 13.95 12.81 -2.16
C ALA A 139 13.89 14.05 -3.04
N LYS A 140 14.42 13.92 -4.27
CA LYS A 140 14.33 14.93 -5.33
C LYS A 140 13.11 14.64 -6.23
N PRO A 141 12.71 15.63 -7.06
CA PRO A 141 11.64 15.41 -8.04
C PRO A 141 11.85 14.13 -8.86
N MET A 142 10.79 13.35 -9.03
CA MET A 142 10.76 12.08 -9.77
C MET A 142 11.72 11.00 -9.26
N GLN A 143 12.25 11.14 -8.05
CA GLN A 143 12.93 10.07 -7.33
C GLN A 143 11.94 9.37 -6.40
N PHE A 144 11.68 8.11 -6.68
CA PHE A 144 10.75 7.26 -5.95
C PHE A 144 11.50 6.20 -5.17
N ALA A 145 10.81 5.58 -4.23
CA ALA A 145 11.28 4.39 -3.54
C ALA A 145 10.14 3.40 -3.33
N MET A 146 10.50 2.15 -3.14
CA MET A 146 9.60 1.08 -2.74
C MET A 146 10.29 0.25 -1.66
N VAL A 147 9.55 -0.13 -0.62
CA VAL A 147 10.08 -1.09 0.36
C VAL A 147 9.93 -2.50 -0.17
N GLY A 148 11.06 -3.18 -0.36
CA GLY A 148 11.15 -4.55 -0.88
C GLY A 148 11.22 -5.57 0.24
N TYR A 149 10.17 -6.39 0.38
CA TYR A 149 10.12 -7.49 1.33
C TYR A 149 10.71 -8.76 0.71
N LYS A 150 11.26 -9.67 1.52
CA LYS A 150 11.60 -11.00 1.02
C LYS A 150 10.31 -11.78 0.74
N LEU A 151 10.23 -12.45 -0.40
CA LEU A 151 9.05 -13.23 -0.80
C LEU A 151 8.66 -14.24 0.29
N GLU A 152 9.65 -14.95 0.87
CA GLU A 152 9.41 -15.94 1.92
C GLU A 152 8.65 -15.43 3.13
N LEU A 153 8.80 -14.13 3.47
CA LEU A 153 8.13 -13.48 4.60
C LEU A 153 6.72 -12.96 4.27
N THR A 154 6.27 -13.18 3.03
CA THR A 154 4.96 -12.70 2.54
C THR A 154 4.07 -13.80 1.98
N LEU A 155 4.55 -15.06 1.97
CA LEU A 155 3.78 -16.22 1.53
C LEU A 155 2.75 -16.63 2.60
N SER A 156 1.68 -17.28 2.16
CA SER A 156 0.64 -17.82 3.04
C SER A 156 0.73 -19.34 3.10
N GLU A 157 0.52 -19.90 4.29
CA GLU A 157 0.33 -21.33 4.49
C GLU A 157 -1.07 -21.80 4.02
N ASN A 158 -2.00 -20.86 3.83
CA ASN A 158 -3.41 -21.15 3.56
C ASN A 158 -3.78 -21.11 2.07
N GLY A 159 -2.81 -20.86 1.18
CA GLY A 159 -3.07 -20.83 -0.27
C GLY A 159 -2.16 -19.90 -1.04
N SER A 160 -2.52 -19.67 -2.31
CA SER A 160 -1.76 -18.79 -3.19
C SER A 160 -1.95 -17.32 -2.85
N VAL A 161 -0.91 -16.54 -3.10
CA VAL A 161 -0.89 -15.09 -2.91
C VAL A 161 -0.51 -14.36 -4.22
N ALA A 162 -0.96 -13.11 -4.35
CA ALA A 162 -0.53 -12.22 -5.43
C ALA A 162 0.57 -11.29 -4.93
N ARG A 163 1.68 -11.16 -5.69
CA ARG A 163 2.83 -10.31 -5.33
C ARG A 163 3.44 -9.66 -6.56
N GLY A 164 3.82 -8.39 -6.42
CA GLY A 164 4.66 -7.72 -7.40
C GLY A 164 6.13 -8.13 -7.23
N VAL A 165 6.58 -9.11 -7.99
CA VAL A 165 7.97 -9.57 -7.96
C VAL A 165 8.87 -8.54 -8.65
N CYS A 166 9.89 -8.06 -7.92
CA CYS A 166 10.76 -6.98 -8.36
C CYS A 166 12.04 -7.51 -9.00
N LYS A 167 12.41 -6.94 -10.14
CA LYS A 167 13.75 -7.04 -10.69
C LYS A 167 14.55 -5.83 -10.20
N VAL A 168 15.63 -6.08 -9.48
CA VAL A 168 16.44 -5.05 -8.81
C VAL A 168 17.85 -5.09 -9.38
N ALA A 169 18.38 -3.94 -9.80
CA ALA A 169 19.75 -3.78 -10.26
C ALA A 169 20.74 -3.85 -9.10
N GLU A 170 22.04 -4.02 -9.39
CA GLU A 170 23.11 -4.12 -8.37
C GLU A 170 23.21 -2.87 -7.48
N ASP A 171 22.89 -1.70 -8.01
CA ASP A 171 22.86 -0.43 -7.27
C ASP A 171 21.58 -0.23 -6.42
N GLY A 172 20.66 -1.19 -6.46
CA GLY A 172 19.39 -1.17 -5.75
C GLY A 172 18.26 -0.43 -6.48
N ALA A 173 18.45 -0.05 -7.74
CA ALA A 173 17.39 0.53 -8.55
C ALA A 173 16.37 -0.55 -8.97
N LEU A 174 15.08 -0.19 -8.94
CA LEU A 174 14.01 -1.00 -9.47
C LEU A 174 14.05 -0.97 -11.01
N GLU A 175 14.24 -2.12 -11.64
CA GLU A 175 14.18 -2.24 -13.11
C GLU A 175 12.78 -2.53 -13.62
N SER A 176 12.05 -3.40 -12.93
CA SER A 176 10.66 -3.75 -13.26
C SER A 176 9.93 -4.41 -12.09
N VAL A 177 8.60 -4.39 -12.15
CA VAL A 177 7.71 -5.13 -11.25
C VAL A 177 6.81 -6.03 -12.10
N THR A 178 6.82 -7.32 -11.80
CA THR A 178 5.93 -8.28 -12.44
C THR A 178 4.92 -8.79 -11.43
N GLU A 179 3.64 -8.50 -11.68
CA GLU A 179 2.55 -9.03 -10.84
C GLU A 179 2.38 -10.52 -11.10
N MET A 180 2.51 -11.33 -10.05
CA MET A 180 2.29 -12.77 -10.06
C MET A 180 1.15 -13.10 -9.11
N THR A 181 0.04 -13.61 -9.64
CA THR A 181 -1.23 -13.66 -8.91
C THR A 181 -1.48 -14.99 -8.18
N LYS A 182 -0.64 -16.01 -8.42
CA LYS A 182 -0.81 -17.35 -7.83
C LYS A 182 0.51 -17.94 -7.31
N LEU A 183 1.22 -17.16 -6.50
CA LEU A 183 2.45 -17.63 -5.86
C LEU A 183 2.13 -18.56 -4.70
N VAL A 184 2.80 -19.71 -4.67
CA VAL A 184 2.76 -20.71 -3.58
C VAL A 184 4.17 -21.10 -3.21
N ARG A 185 4.40 -21.52 -1.94
CA ARG A 185 5.67 -22.10 -1.54
C ARG A 185 5.81 -23.50 -2.16
N ALA A 186 6.96 -23.77 -2.75
CA ALA A 186 7.31 -25.05 -3.38
C ALA A 186 8.72 -25.48 -2.92
N GLY A 187 8.80 -26.04 -1.70
CA GLY A 187 10.07 -26.42 -1.06
C GLY A 187 10.95 -25.20 -0.76
N ASP A 188 12.13 -25.15 -1.36
CA ASP A 188 13.13 -24.09 -1.23
C ASP A 188 12.94 -22.92 -2.23
N THR A 189 11.84 -22.93 -2.99
CA THR A 189 11.44 -21.88 -3.93
C THR A 189 9.98 -21.51 -3.73
N ALA A 190 9.49 -20.50 -4.47
CA ALA A 190 8.08 -20.29 -4.75
C ALA A 190 7.80 -20.56 -6.22
N GLU A 191 6.54 -20.86 -6.54
CA GLU A 191 6.06 -21.05 -7.90
C GLU A 191 4.84 -20.21 -8.17
N ASN A 192 4.83 -19.50 -9.30
CA ASN A 192 3.63 -18.88 -9.81
C ASN A 192 2.85 -19.89 -10.66
N GLN A 193 1.67 -20.25 -10.20
CA GLN A 193 0.80 -21.27 -10.80
C GLN A 193 -0.34 -20.65 -11.62
N GLU A 194 -0.13 -19.50 -12.24
CA GLU A 194 -1.10 -18.93 -13.21
C GLU A 194 -1.26 -19.83 -14.43
N ASP A 195 -0.17 -20.41 -14.89
CA ASP A 195 -0.15 -21.55 -15.83
C ASP A 195 0.39 -22.78 -15.11
N PRO A 196 -0.47 -23.68 -14.61
CA PRO A 196 -0.02 -24.88 -13.89
C PRO A 196 0.80 -25.86 -14.73
N ALA A 197 0.71 -25.80 -16.06
CA ALA A 197 1.51 -26.64 -16.97
C ALA A 197 2.96 -26.12 -17.08
N ASN A 198 3.17 -24.81 -16.86
CA ASN A 198 4.47 -24.16 -16.96
C ASN A 198 4.68 -23.19 -15.77
N PRO A 199 4.81 -23.68 -14.52
CA PRO A 199 4.95 -22.82 -13.35
C PRO A 199 6.27 -22.05 -13.42
N VAL A 200 6.21 -20.75 -13.11
CA VAL A 200 7.39 -19.89 -13.03
C VAL A 200 7.96 -19.96 -11.63
N LYS A 201 9.23 -20.41 -11.51
CA LYS A 201 9.93 -20.44 -10.23
C LYS A 201 10.46 -19.07 -9.83
N VAL A 202 10.30 -18.74 -8.56
CA VAL A 202 10.77 -17.48 -7.95
C VAL A 202 11.59 -17.82 -6.71
N PRO A 203 12.82 -17.28 -6.58
CA PRO A 203 13.62 -17.45 -5.37
C PRO A 203 12.89 -16.91 -4.13
N LEU A 204 13.02 -17.58 -2.99
CA LEU A 204 12.37 -17.15 -1.74
C LEU A 204 12.91 -15.82 -1.20
N ASP A 205 14.16 -15.48 -1.52
CA ASP A 205 14.80 -14.22 -1.17
C ASP A 205 14.54 -13.08 -2.18
N ALA A 206 13.78 -13.37 -3.26
CA ALA A 206 13.38 -12.33 -4.21
C ALA A 206 12.64 -11.19 -3.49
N ARG A 207 12.90 -9.95 -3.93
CA ARG A 207 12.20 -8.79 -3.40
C ARG A 207 10.84 -8.64 -4.04
N VAL A 208 9.84 -8.40 -3.20
CA VAL A 208 8.45 -8.19 -3.64
C VAL A 208 7.90 -6.88 -3.11
N SER A 209 7.04 -6.26 -3.91
CA SER A 209 6.24 -5.10 -3.50
C SER A 209 5.02 -5.56 -2.71
N MET A 210 4.83 -4.94 -1.56
CA MET A 210 3.63 -5.05 -0.73
C MET A 210 2.84 -3.73 -0.69
N ASN A 211 2.97 -2.93 -1.75
CA ASN A 211 2.31 -1.63 -1.92
C ASN A 211 2.72 -0.56 -0.88
N LEU A 212 3.97 -0.64 -0.38
CA LEU A 212 4.58 0.43 0.40
C LEU A 212 5.54 1.22 -0.50
N TRP A 213 5.06 2.35 -1.00
CA TRP A 213 5.74 3.20 -1.98
C TRP A 213 6.03 4.57 -1.40
N GLY A 214 7.11 5.20 -1.87
CA GLY A 214 7.45 6.59 -1.59
C GLY A 214 7.62 7.40 -2.87
N PHE A 215 7.03 8.59 -2.88
CA PHE A 215 6.93 9.43 -4.06
C PHE A 215 7.27 10.89 -3.75
N SER A 216 7.75 11.58 -4.76
CA SER A 216 7.72 13.04 -4.80
C SER A 216 6.36 13.52 -5.35
N PRO A 217 5.92 14.75 -5.01
CA PRO A 217 4.59 15.24 -5.39
C PRO A 217 4.37 15.37 -6.91
N GLU A 218 5.43 15.41 -7.71
CA GLU A 218 5.36 15.43 -9.18
C GLU A 218 4.70 14.17 -9.77
N LEU A 219 4.60 13.08 -9.00
CA LEU A 219 3.81 11.92 -9.41
C LEU A 219 2.37 12.31 -9.75
N PHE A 220 1.78 13.29 -9.04
CA PHE A 220 0.40 13.68 -9.30
C PHE A 220 0.20 14.25 -10.71
N ASP A 221 1.16 14.99 -11.25
CA ASP A 221 1.10 15.52 -12.62
C ASP A 221 1.11 14.37 -13.64
N GLU A 222 1.93 13.33 -13.40
CA GLU A 222 1.96 12.15 -14.25
C GLU A 222 0.67 11.31 -14.12
N LEU A 223 0.08 11.21 -12.93
CA LEU A 223 -1.22 10.56 -12.75
C LEU A 223 -2.34 11.29 -13.48
N GLU A 224 -2.38 12.65 -13.41
CA GLU A 224 -3.36 13.46 -14.16
C GLU A 224 -3.20 13.26 -15.67
N ARG A 225 -1.98 13.26 -16.17
CA ARG A 225 -1.69 13.12 -17.60
C ARG A 225 -2.04 11.72 -18.14
N ARG A 226 -1.70 10.66 -17.40
CA ARG A 226 -1.83 9.26 -17.85
C ARG A 226 -3.24 8.68 -17.65
N PHE A 227 -4.01 9.21 -16.73
CA PHE A 227 -5.33 8.64 -16.44
C PHE A 227 -6.29 8.69 -17.64
N PRO A 228 -6.40 9.79 -18.43
CA PRO A 228 -7.18 9.79 -19.68
C PRO A 228 -6.69 8.76 -20.70
N GLU A 229 -5.37 8.59 -20.85
CA GLU A 229 -4.77 7.61 -21.77
C GLU A 229 -5.17 6.18 -21.38
N TRP A 230 -5.02 5.84 -20.10
CA TRP A 230 -5.44 4.54 -19.57
C TRP A 230 -6.96 4.30 -19.69
N LEU A 231 -7.79 5.34 -19.48
CA LEU A 231 -9.25 5.24 -19.66
C LEU A 231 -9.61 4.94 -21.12
N ALA A 232 -8.92 5.55 -22.09
CA ALA A 232 -9.15 5.31 -23.51
C ALA A 232 -8.90 3.84 -23.90
N GLU A 233 -7.86 3.22 -23.33
CA GLU A 233 -7.45 1.86 -23.65
C GLU A 233 -8.26 0.79 -22.90
N THR A 234 -8.49 1.02 -21.62
CA THR A 234 -8.99 -0.02 -20.70
C THR A 234 -10.20 0.37 -19.88
N GLY A 235 -10.51 1.66 -19.78
CA GLY A 235 -11.59 2.17 -18.91
C GLY A 235 -12.98 1.62 -19.20
N ALA A 236 -13.26 1.22 -20.44
CA ALA A 236 -14.52 0.59 -20.83
C ALA A 236 -14.74 -0.82 -20.24
N LYS A 237 -13.67 -1.49 -19.77
CA LYS A 237 -13.77 -2.83 -19.18
C LYS A 237 -14.29 -2.72 -17.75
N GLU A 238 -15.38 -3.40 -17.43
CA GLU A 238 -16.09 -3.34 -16.14
C GLU A 238 -15.19 -3.56 -14.91
N LYS A 239 -14.19 -4.42 -15.02
CA LYS A 239 -13.31 -4.82 -13.90
C LYS A 239 -11.89 -4.30 -14.01
N SER A 240 -11.61 -3.39 -14.97
CA SER A 240 -10.27 -2.80 -15.10
C SER A 240 -9.86 -2.00 -13.86
N GLU A 241 -8.60 -2.10 -13.48
CA GLU A 241 -8.00 -1.33 -12.38
C GLU A 241 -6.66 -0.76 -12.82
N TRP A 242 -6.45 0.50 -12.50
CA TRP A 242 -5.20 1.21 -12.75
C TRP A 242 -4.35 1.17 -11.49
N TYR A 243 -3.26 0.43 -11.54
CA TYR A 243 -2.41 0.15 -10.38
C TYR A 243 -1.16 1.03 -10.36
N ILE A 244 -0.72 1.44 -9.17
CA ILE A 244 0.52 2.21 -8.96
C ILE A 244 1.73 1.52 -9.59
N PRO A 245 1.99 0.21 -9.41
CA PRO A 245 3.16 -0.43 -10.00
C PRO A 245 3.26 -0.27 -11.51
N PHE A 246 2.14 -0.26 -12.24
CA PHE A 246 2.15 -0.04 -13.69
C PHE A 246 2.60 1.36 -14.07
N VAL A 247 2.11 2.38 -13.35
CA VAL A 247 2.52 3.76 -13.58
C VAL A 247 4.01 3.95 -13.29
N VAL A 248 4.50 3.37 -12.21
CA VAL A 248 5.93 3.42 -11.85
C VAL A 248 6.79 2.75 -12.91
N ASP A 249 6.40 1.54 -13.35
CA ASP A 249 7.12 0.79 -14.36
C ASP A 249 7.18 1.52 -15.73
N GLU A 250 6.08 2.16 -16.13
CA GLU A 250 6.04 3.03 -17.32
C GLU A 250 6.98 4.22 -17.18
N LEU A 251 6.95 4.93 -16.05
CA LEU A 251 7.82 6.08 -15.81
C LEU A 251 9.30 5.72 -15.80
N ILE A 252 9.67 4.57 -15.25
CA ILE A 252 11.04 4.05 -15.28
C ILE A 252 11.46 3.74 -16.72
N ARG A 253 10.63 3.02 -17.48
CA ARG A 253 10.92 2.67 -18.89
C ARG A 253 11.04 3.90 -19.79
N GLU A 254 10.31 4.97 -19.51
CA GLU A 254 10.42 6.24 -20.22
C GLU A 254 11.61 7.10 -19.77
N GLY A 255 12.36 6.68 -18.76
CA GLY A 255 13.46 7.47 -18.17
C GLY A 255 13.01 8.73 -17.45
N LYS A 256 11.74 8.83 -17.09
CA LYS A 256 11.16 10.00 -16.40
C LYS A 256 11.29 9.94 -14.89
N ALA A 257 11.37 8.74 -14.33
CA ALA A 257 11.55 8.54 -12.90
C ALA A 257 12.61 7.48 -12.61
N THR A 258 13.17 7.55 -11.42
CA THR A 258 13.96 6.48 -10.82
C THR A 258 13.23 5.95 -9.59
N CYS A 259 13.36 4.67 -9.31
CA CYS A 259 12.78 4.07 -8.10
C CYS A 259 13.84 3.23 -7.40
N LYS A 260 14.11 3.52 -6.13
CA LYS A 260 15.02 2.73 -5.30
C LYS A 260 14.25 1.67 -4.52
N VAL A 261 14.74 0.44 -4.55
CA VAL A 261 14.23 -0.63 -3.68
C VAL A 261 14.95 -0.52 -2.33
N LEU A 262 14.19 -0.30 -1.28
CA LEU A 262 14.66 -0.25 0.11
C LEU A 262 14.44 -1.62 0.73
N PRO A 263 15.47 -2.46 0.88
CA PRO A 263 15.28 -3.80 1.43
C PRO A 263 14.94 -3.72 2.91
N THR A 264 13.92 -4.48 3.32
CA THR A 264 13.58 -4.67 4.73
C THR A 264 13.65 -6.14 5.12
N GLU A 265 13.95 -6.37 6.39
CA GLU A 265 13.88 -7.70 7.03
C GLU A 265 12.62 -7.82 7.90
N SER A 266 11.77 -6.78 7.96
CA SER A 266 10.49 -6.84 8.65
C SER A 266 9.58 -7.88 7.99
N SER A 267 8.83 -8.59 8.81
CA SER A 267 7.71 -9.40 8.33
C SER A 267 6.60 -8.48 7.83
N TRP A 268 5.95 -8.91 6.76
CA TRP A 268 4.70 -8.33 6.31
C TRP A 268 3.57 -9.31 6.60
N PHE A 269 2.45 -8.84 7.06
CA PHE A 269 1.22 -9.61 7.18
C PHE A 269 -0.01 -8.69 7.10
N GLY A 270 -1.14 -9.29 6.72
CA GLY A 270 -2.41 -8.57 6.60
C GLY A 270 -3.58 -9.50 6.93
N VAL A 271 -4.75 -8.92 7.16
CA VAL A 271 -5.99 -9.67 7.34
C VAL A 271 -6.75 -9.67 6.01
N THR A 272 -6.51 -10.66 5.17
CA THR A 272 -7.26 -10.84 3.92
C THR A 272 -8.56 -11.59 4.19
N TYR A 273 -8.51 -12.60 5.03
CA TYR A 273 -9.63 -13.43 5.48
C TYR A 273 -9.78 -13.33 6.99
N ARG A 274 -10.97 -13.64 7.51
CA ARG A 274 -11.19 -13.67 8.98
C ARG A 274 -10.29 -14.68 9.69
N GLU A 275 -9.95 -15.75 9.00
CA GLU A 275 -9.09 -16.82 9.45
C GLU A 275 -7.63 -16.37 9.65
N ASP A 276 -7.19 -15.28 9.02
CA ASP A 276 -5.85 -14.72 9.20
C ASP A 276 -5.71 -13.99 10.55
N LYS A 277 -6.82 -13.56 11.16
CA LYS A 277 -6.80 -12.74 12.37
C LYS A 277 -6.03 -13.37 13.55
N PRO A 278 -6.23 -14.66 13.91
CA PRO A 278 -5.45 -15.28 15.00
C PRO A 278 -3.95 -15.27 14.75
N PHE A 279 -3.50 -15.46 13.51
CA PHE A 279 -2.10 -15.37 13.11
C PHE A 279 -1.58 -13.93 13.30
N VAL A 280 -2.30 -12.94 12.79
CA VAL A 280 -1.93 -11.52 12.91
C VAL A 280 -1.83 -11.11 14.39
N MET A 281 -2.80 -11.51 15.23
CA MET A 281 -2.77 -11.23 16.66
C MET A 281 -1.55 -11.85 17.34
N ALA A 282 -1.18 -13.10 16.95
CA ALA A 282 -0.01 -13.76 17.49
C ALA A 282 1.30 -13.07 17.09
N GLU A 283 1.42 -12.61 15.83
CA GLU A 283 2.60 -11.88 15.35
C GLU A 283 2.72 -10.51 16.04
N ILE A 284 1.64 -9.75 16.15
CA ILE A 284 1.60 -8.49 16.90
C ILE A 284 2.03 -8.71 18.36
N LYS A 285 1.47 -9.75 19.00
CA LYS A 285 1.84 -10.07 20.40
C LYS A 285 3.34 -10.36 20.55
N LYS A 286 3.95 -11.09 19.63
CA LYS A 286 5.41 -11.35 19.64
C LYS A 286 6.19 -10.04 19.59
N LEU A 287 5.79 -9.08 18.75
CA LEU A 287 6.45 -7.79 18.62
C LEU A 287 6.29 -6.93 19.88
N VAL A 288 5.12 -6.98 20.52
CA VAL A 288 4.89 -6.30 21.80
C VAL A 288 5.70 -6.96 22.93
N ASP A 289 5.72 -8.28 23.01
CA ASP A 289 6.49 -9.03 24.01
C ASP A 289 8.02 -8.80 23.86
N ALA A 290 8.48 -8.58 22.60
CA ALA A 290 9.86 -8.23 22.30
C ALA A 290 10.20 -6.75 22.59
N GLY A 291 9.23 -5.92 22.96
CA GLY A 291 9.43 -4.49 23.22
C GLY A 291 9.53 -3.61 21.97
N GLU A 292 9.21 -4.14 20.79
CA GLU A 292 9.18 -3.37 19.53
C GLU A 292 8.05 -2.34 19.56
N TYR A 293 6.90 -2.70 20.13
CA TYR A 293 5.75 -1.84 20.35
C TYR A 293 5.34 -1.81 21.84
N PRO A 294 4.85 -0.66 22.34
CA PRO A 294 4.22 -0.62 23.65
C PRO A 294 2.91 -1.43 23.66
N ALA A 295 2.52 -1.92 24.82
CA ALA A 295 1.27 -2.67 24.97
C ALA A 295 0.01 -1.85 24.64
N ASN A 296 0.10 -0.51 24.69
CA ASN A 296 -0.93 0.42 24.26
C ASN A 296 -0.29 1.52 23.40
N LEU A 297 -0.50 1.46 22.08
CA LEU A 297 0.07 2.42 21.12
C LEU A 297 -0.54 3.83 21.27
N LEU A 298 -1.79 3.91 21.73
CA LEU A 298 -2.59 5.11 21.76
C LEU A 298 -2.68 5.72 23.17
N ALA A 299 -1.88 5.20 24.12
CA ALA A 299 -1.76 5.80 25.44
C ALA A 299 -1.19 7.23 25.32
N LYS A 300 -1.94 8.20 25.87
CA LYS A 300 -1.54 9.62 25.94
C LYS A 300 -0.60 9.85 27.10
#